data_dc86455d43802b682085c55f4df94159
#
_entry.id   dc86455d43802b682085c55f4df94159
#
_cell.length_a   1.000
_cell.length_b   1.000
_cell.length_c   1.000
_cell.angle_alpha   90.00
_cell.angle_beta   90.00
_cell.angle_gamma   90.00
#
_symmetry.space_group_name_H-M   'P 1'
#
loop_
_entity.id
_entity.type
_entity.pdbx_description
1 polymer ?
#
loop_
_entity_poly.entity_id
_entity_poly.type
_entity_poly.pdbx_seq_one_letter_code
_entity_poly.pdbx_strand_id
1 'polypeptide(L)'
;MTDQTKQYIQENIVKYSKLHDFTDYATDLPSKVFTKEENLIVLYIRNMLPSLCNRYLQGQISKKDVEAKANYIMFKRYNPSILGRVLKREVVDFLMILGEIGFIDQ
;
A
#
# COMPACT_ATOMS: atom_id res chain seq x y z
N MET A 1 4.71 -2.36 -20.51
CA MET A 1 3.59 -2.46 -19.58
C MET A 1 2.28 -2.47 -20.36
N THR A 2 1.34 -3.32 -19.95
CA THR A 2 0.02 -3.33 -20.59
C THR A 2 -0.81 -2.13 -20.14
N ASP A 3 -1.73 -1.70 -20.98
CA ASP A 3 -2.65 -0.62 -20.62
C ASP A 3 -3.50 -0.99 -19.39
N GLN A 4 -3.81 -2.29 -19.24
CA GLN A 4 -4.55 -2.78 -18.08
C GLN A 4 -3.80 -2.55 -16.77
N THR A 5 -2.48 -2.75 -16.77
CA THR A 5 -1.66 -2.51 -15.58
C THR A 5 -1.61 -1.03 -15.23
N LYS A 6 -1.45 -0.17 -16.23
CA LYS A 6 -1.48 1.29 -16.02
C LYS A 6 -2.82 1.74 -15.45
N GLN A 7 -3.90 1.23 -15.99
CA GLN A 7 -5.25 1.55 -15.53
C GLN A 7 -5.45 1.08 -14.09
N TYR A 8 -5.03 -0.16 -13.77
CA TYR A 8 -5.10 -0.69 -12.42
C TYR A 8 -4.38 0.21 -11.42
N ILE A 9 -3.14 0.60 -11.75
CA ILE A 9 -2.34 1.46 -10.87
C ILE A 9 -3.04 2.79 -10.66
N GLN A 10 -3.50 3.44 -11.71
CA GLN A 10 -4.15 4.74 -11.64
C GLN A 10 -5.43 4.67 -10.80
N GLU A 11 -6.27 3.70 -11.04
CA GLU A 11 -7.52 3.52 -10.31
C GLU A 11 -7.27 3.28 -8.82
N ASN A 12 -6.27 2.46 -8.48
CA ASN A 12 -5.97 2.15 -7.10
C ASN A 12 -5.27 3.30 -6.39
N ILE A 13 -4.42 4.06 -7.07
CA ILE A 13 -3.84 5.28 -6.48
C ILE A 13 -4.95 6.25 -6.08
N VAL A 14 -5.93 6.46 -6.95
CA VAL A 14 -7.08 7.32 -6.65
C VAL A 14 -7.91 6.74 -5.50
N LYS A 15 -8.17 5.43 -5.53
CA LYS A 15 -8.92 4.74 -4.48
C LYS A 15 -8.26 4.91 -3.12
N TYR A 16 -6.98 4.54 -3.01
CA TYR A 16 -6.28 4.57 -1.72
C TYR A 16 -6.00 5.98 -1.23
N SER A 17 -5.96 6.97 -2.11
CA SER A 17 -5.84 8.36 -1.70
C SER A 17 -7.02 8.84 -0.85
N LYS A 18 -8.16 8.13 -0.92
CA LYS A 18 -9.41 8.51 -0.27
C LYS A 18 -9.77 7.64 0.93
N LEU A 19 -9.10 6.49 1.10
CA LEU A 19 -9.43 5.57 2.19
C LEU A 19 -8.80 6.07 3.50
N HIS A 20 -9.57 6.07 4.57
CA HIS A 20 -9.12 6.57 5.86
C HIS A 20 -9.53 5.70 7.05
N ASP A 21 -10.30 4.63 6.81
CA ASP A 21 -10.77 3.77 7.88
C ASP A 21 -9.80 2.60 8.09
N PHE A 22 -9.60 2.22 9.34
CA PHE A 22 -8.79 1.05 9.70
C PHE A 22 -9.27 -0.21 8.96
N THR A 23 -10.59 -0.41 8.92
CA THR A 23 -11.18 -1.61 8.29
C THR A 23 -10.96 -1.67 6.79
N ASP A 24 -10.66 -0.55 6.14
CA ASP A 24 -10.36 -0.53 4.70
C ASP A 24 -9.04 -1.23 4.39
N TYR A 25 -8.16 -1.37 5.37
CA TYR A 25 -6.82 -1.94 5.20
C TYR A 25 -6.63 -3.26 5.92
N ALA A 26 -7.36 -3.49 7.02
CA ALA A 26 -7.22 -4.69 7.84
C ALA A 26 -7.82 -5.91 7.15
N THR A 27 -7.25 -7.10 7.40
CA THR A 27 -7.83 -8.34 6.90
C THR A 27 -9.26 -8.49 7.43
N ASP A 28 -10.03 -9.43 6.83
CA ASP A 28 -11.40 -9.70 7.25
C ASP A 28 -11.48 -10.42 8.60
N LEU A 29 -10.34 -10.77 9.21
CA LEU A 29 -10.31 -11.33 10.55
C LEU A 29 -10.75 -10.28 11.57
N PRO A 30 -11.48 -10.68 12.62
CA PRO A 30 -11.86 -9.75 13.69
C PRO A 30 -10.62 -9.11 14.30
N SER A 31 -10.66 -7.79 14.52
CA SER A 31 -9.52 -7.03 15.08
C SER A 31 -9.04 -7.56 16.43
N LYS A 32 -9.93 -8.21 17.19
CA LYS A 32 -9.60 -8.80 18.49
C LYS A 32 -8.59 -9.94 18.41
N VAL A 33 -8.39 -10.53 17.21
CA VAL A 33 -7.37 -11.58 17.04
C VAL A 33 -6.00 -11.01 16.71
N PHE A 34 -5.90 -9.71 16.49
CA PHE A 34 -4.63 -9.05 16.23
C PHE A 34 -3.91 -8.72 17.54
N THR A 35 -2.59 -8.88 17.52
CA THR A 35 -1.77 -8.35 18.60
C THR A 35 -1.75 -6.81 18.54
N LYS A 36 -1.29 -6.18 19.63
CA LYS A 36 -1.11 -4.72 19.64
C LYS A 36 -0.17 -4.28 18.53
N GLU A 37 0.92 -5.02 18.30
CA GLU A 37 1.88 -4.71 17.24
C GLU A 37 1.26 -4.82 15.86
N GLU A 38 0.46 -5.84 15.63
CA GLU A 38 -0.23 -6.04 14.35
C GLU A 38 -1.22 -4.91 14.06
N ASN A 39 -1.94 -4.44 15.07
CA ASN A 39 -2.82 -3.29 14.92
C ASN A 39 -2.03 -2.03 14.57
N LEU A 40 -0.85 -1.85 15.15
CA LEU A 40 0.01 -0.71 14.83
C LEU A 40 0.50 -0.75 13.39
N ILE A 41 0.74 -1.94 12.84
CA ILE A 41 1.10 -2.09 11.43
C ILE A 41 -0.03 -1.59 10.53
N VAL A 42 -1.25 -2.00 10.79
CA VAL A 42 -2.42 -1.57 10.00
C VAL A 42 -2.60 -0.05 10.11
N LEU A 43 -2.47 0.51 11.30
CA LEU A 43 -2.58 1.95 11.51
C LEU A 43 -1.50 2.73 10.75
N TYR A 44 -0.28 2.21 10.74
CA TYR A 44 0.81 2.83 9.98
C TYR A 44 0.50 2.86 8.49
N ILE A 45 0.07 1.73 7.93
CA ILE A 45 -0.29 1.66 6.50
C ILE A 45 -1.47 2.59 6.18
N ARG A 46 -2.49 2.60 7.04
CA ARG A 46 -3.65 3.47 6.88
C ARG A 46 -3.26 4.95 6.82
N ASN A 47 -2.28 5.36 7.61
CA ASN A 47 -1.84 6.75 7.62
C ASN A 47 -0.89 7.05 6.45
N MET A 48 -0.02 6.11 6.12
CA MET A 48 1.03 6.31 5.12
C MET A 48 0.50 6.21 3.69
N LEU A 49 -0.32 5.19 3.40
CA LEU A 49 -0.69 4.90 2.02
C LEU A 49 -1.53 6.01 1.37
N PRO A 50 -2.57 6.57 2.01
CA PRO A 50 -3.28 7.70 1.42
C PRO A 50 -2.40 8.93 1.20
N SER A 51 -1.51 9.22 2.15
CA SER A 51 -0.58 10.33 2.03
C SER A 51 0.35 10.14 0.83
N LEU A 52 0.90 8.94 0.67
CA LEU A 52 1.78 8.60 -0.43
C LEU A 52 1.07 8.77 -1.79
N CYS A 53 -0.15 8.23 -1.89
CA CYS A 53 -0.95 8.33 -3.12
C CYS A 53 -1.32 9.78 -3.44
N ASN A 54 -1.72 10.57 -2.45
CA ASN A 54 -2.05 11.98 -2.64
C ASN A 54 -0.86 12.79 -3.11
N ARG A 55 0.29 12.59 -2.50
CA ARG A 55 1.51 13.30 -2.88
C ARG A 55 1.94 12.97 -4.31
N TYR A 56 1.79 11.71 -4.70
CA TYR A 56 2.07 11.29 -6.07
C TYR A 56 1.08 11.94 -7.05
N LEU A 57 -0.20 11.94 -6.75
CA LEU A 57 -1.23 12.55 -7.62
C LEU A 57 -1.02 14.05 -7.78
N GLN A 58 -0.50 14.72 -6.75
CA GLN A 58 -0.22 16.15 -6.78
C GLN A 58 1.13 16.49 -7.39
N GLY A 59 1.88 15.48 -7.85
CA GLY A 59 3.18 15.69 -8.44
C GLY A 59 4.29 16.07 -7.46
N GLN A 60 4.06 15.87 -6.16
CA GLN A 60 5.03 16.24 -5.11
C GLN A 60 6.15 15.22 -4.96
N ILE A 61 5.92 13.98 -5.38
CA ILE A 61 6.92 12.92 -5.34
C ILE A 61 6.91 12.16 -6.66
N SER A 62 8.04 11.55 -6.99
CA SER A 62 8.22 10.80 -8.23
C SER A 62 7.76 9.35 -8.09
N LYS A 63 7.67 8.65 -9.21
CA LYS A 63 7.43 7.20 -9.23
C LYS A 63 8.51 6.44 -8.46
N LYS A 64 9.77 6.88 -8.55
CA LYS A 64 10.87 6.27 -7.80
C LYS A 64 10.70 6.42 -6.30
N ASP A 65 10.17 7.55 -5.85
CA ASP A 65 9.88 7.77 -4.43
C ASP A 65 8.80 6.81 -3.94
N VAL A 66 7.74 6.63 -4.74
CA VAL A 66 6.65 5.70 -4.42
C VAL A 66 7.19 4.27 -4.37
N GLU A 67 7.96 3.88 -5.37
CA GLU A 67 8.59 2.55 -5.44
C GLU A 67 9.48 2.29 -4.22
N ALA A 68 10.34 3.25 -3.90
CA ALA A 68 11.25 3.13 -2.75
C ALA A 68 10.49 2.96 -1.43
N LYS A 69 9.42 3.74 -1.24
CA LYS A 69 8.61 3.66 -0.02
C LYS A 69 7.87 2.32 0.09
N ALA A 70 7.28 1.86 -1.00
CA ALA A 70 6.57 0.58 -1.02
C ALA A 70 7.54 -0.57 -0.74
N ASN A 71 8.70 -0.58 -1.36
CA ASN A 71 9.73 -1.60 -1.13
C ASN A 71 10.27 -1.56 0.30
N TYR A 72 10.44 -0.38 0.87
CA TYR A 72 10.85 -0.24 2.26
C TYR A 72 9.87 -0.92 3.20
N ILE A 73 8.58 -0.70 2.99
CA ILE A 73 7.52 -1.29 3.82
C ILE A 73 7.49 -2.80 3.67
N MET A 74 7.53 -3.28 2.43
CA MET A 74 7.36 -4.70 2.14
C MET A 74 8.55 -5.56 2.52
N PHE A 75 9.77 -5.01 2.45
CA PHE A 75 10.97 -5.83 2.55
C PHE A 75 11.93 -5.42 3.67
N LYS A 76 11.81 -4.20 4.21
CA LYS A 76 12.73 -3.71 5.24
C LYS A 76 12.07 -3.44 6.57
N ARG A 77 10.91 -2.77 6.56
CA ARG A 77 10.25 -2.38 7.80
C ARG A 77 9.50 -3.53 8.46
N TYR A 78 8.81 -4.34 7.67
CA TYR A 78 7.97 -5.41 8.17
C TYR A 78 8.30 -6.73 7.50
N ASN A 79 8.04 -7.83 8.22
CA ASN A 79 8.12 -9.17 7.65
C ASN A 79 6.95 -9.36 6.69
N PRO A 80 7.19 -9.79 5.43
CA PRO A 80 6.12 -10.00 4.45
C PRO A 80 5.02 -10.96 4.92
N SER A 81 5.38 -11.99 5.70
CA SER A 81 4.36 -12.94 6.20
C SER A 81 3.42 -12.29 7.21
N ILE A 82 3.91 -11.34 8.00
CA ILE A 82 3.07 -10.58 8.93
C ILE A 82 2.14 -9.65 8.14
N LEU A 83 2.67 -8.96 7.14
CA LEU A 83 1.85 -8.08 6.30
C LEU A 83 0.72 -8.86 5.62
N GLY A 84 1.01 -10.05 5.09
CA GLY A 84 0.01 -10.89 4.45
C GLY A 84 -1.09 -11.38 5.40
N ARG A 85 -0.80 -11.40 6.70
CA ARG A 85 -1.79 -11.82 7.71
C ARG A 85 -2.66 -10.67 8.19
N VAL A 86 -2.12 -9.46 8.32
CA VAL A 86 -2.85 -8.34 8.93
C VAL A 86 -3.50 -7.41 7.92
N LEU A 87 -3.02 -7.35 6.69
CA LEU A 87 -3.58 -6.51 5.65
C LEU A 87 -4.47 -7.31 4.71
N LYS A 88 -5.48 -6.66 4.15
CA LYS A 88 -6.26 -7.26 3.07
C LYS A 88 -5.33 -7.58 1.91
N ARG A 89 -5.60 -8.69 1.24
CA ARG A 89 -4.79 -9.12 0.11
C ARG A 89 -4.67 -8.05 -0.96
N GLU A 90 -5.76 -7.34 -1.25
CA GLU A 90 -5.75 -6.27 -2.24
C GLU A 90 -4.78 -5.13 -1.88
N VAL A 91 -4.61 -4.86 -0.58
CA VAL A 91 -3.65 -3.85 -0.10
C VAL A 91 -2.22 -4.34 -0.30
N VAL A 92 -1.95 -5.60 0.05
CA VAL A 92 -0.61 -6.19 -0.15
C VAL A 92 -0.27 -6.23 -1.63
N ASP A 93 -1.19 -6.67 -2.48
CA ASP A 93 -0.97 -6.74 -3.93
C ASP A 93 -0.68 -5.35 -4.50
N PHE A 94 -1.41 -4.33 -4.04
CA PHE A 94 -1.17 -2.95 -4.49
C PHE A 94 0.21 -2.45 -4.05
N LEU A 95 0.63 -2.72 -2.81
CA LEU A 95 1.96 -2.35 -2.34
C LEU A 95 3.06 -3.04 -3.16
N MET A 96 2.86 -4.30 -3.53
CA MET A 96 3.81 -5.03 -4.38
C MET A 96 3.93 -4.37 -5.76
N ILE A 97 2.81 -3.99 -6.35
CA ILE A 97 2.80 -3.33 -7.66
C ILE A 97 3.43 -1.94 -7.58
N LEU A 98 3.17 -1.20 -6.52
CA LEU A 98 3.83 0.10 -6.30
C LEU A 98 5.35 -0.04 -6.20
N GLY A 99 5.83 -1.14 -5.61
CA GLY A 99 7.25 -1.42 -5.52
C GLY A 99 7.90 -1.69 -6.88
N GLU A 100 7.12 -1.92 -7.92
CA GLU A 100 7.60 -2.18 -9.28
C GLU A 100 7.26 -1.06 -10.27
N ILE A 101 6.58 -0.01 -9.80
CA ILE A 101 6.04 1.05 -10.68
C ILE A 101 7.12 1.74 -11.50
N GLY A 102 8.32 1.88 -10.95
CA GLY A 102 9.44 2.49 -11.65
C GLY A 102 9.96 1.64 -12.81
N PHE A 103 9.83 0.32 -12.72
CA PHE A 103 10.22 -0.61 -13.77
C PHE A 103 9.19 -0.71 -14.89
N ILE A 104 7.95 -0.47 -14.54
CA ILE A 104 6.81 -0.68 -15.43
C ILE A 104 6.73 0.42 -16.50
N ASP A 105 7.26 1.61 -16.24
CA ASP A 105 7.18 2.78 -17.11
C ASP A 105 8.44 3.04 -17.93
N GLN A 106 9.33 2.08 -18.00
CA GLN A 106 10.51 2.21 -18.87
C GLN A 106 10.20 1.80 -20.29
#